data_4edf225715f7fedc6249f8f70db07743
#
_entry.id   4edf225715f7fedc6249f8f70db07743
#
_cell.length_a   1.000
_cell.length_b   1.000
_cell.length_c   1.000
_cell.angle_alpha   90.00
_cell.angle_beta   90.00
_cell.angle_gamma   90.00
#
_symmetry.space_group_name_H-M   'P 1'
#
loop_
_entity.id
_entity.type
_entity.pdbx_description
1 polymer ?
#
loop_
_entity_poly.entity_id
_entity_poly.type
_entity_poly.pdbx_seq_one_letter_code
_entity_poly.pdbx_strand_id
1 'polypeptide(L)'
;DTEFAVGVTAASSTLGPIIPPSLPFVIYGMMANVSIGALFLGGVIPGVVMTLAMMATVAYFAHKNRWGSDTPFSWPQLGSAALEIVIVLAFPLVVWLMVVGGMSVNMAVGIGLVALLALDWYFDFSAVMALMAPVILIGGMTLGWFTPTEAAVAAVIWSLFLGLVRYRSMTLRTVAKATFDTIETTASVLFIVTAASIFAW
;
A
#
# COMPACT_ATOMS: atom_id res chain seq x y z
N ASP A 1 20.86 -18.49 5.54
CA ASP A 1 21.69 -18.45 4.32
C ASP A 1 21.49 -17.09 3.65
N THR A 2 22.57 -16.30 3.56
CA THR A 2 22.55 -14.92 3.05
C THR A 2 22.17 -14.88 1.56
N GLU A 3 22.66 -15.85 0.79
CA GLU A 3 22.38 -15.92 -0.65
C GLU A 3 20.90 -16.16 -0.93
N PHE A 4 20.27 -17.04 -0.16
CA PHE A 4 18.85 -17.27 -0.26
C PHE A 4 18.03 -16.06 0.15
N ALA A 5 18.40 -15.37 1.24
CA ALA A 5 17.74 -14.15 1.68
C ALA A 5 17.81 -13.04 0.61
N VAL A 6 18.99 -12.85 0.00
CA VAL A 6 19.16 -11.90 -1.11
C VAL A 6 18.31 -12.32 -2.31
N GLY A 7 18.28 -13.61 -2.67
CA GLY A 7 17.45 -14.14 -3.74
C GLY A 7 15.95 -13.90 -3.51
N VAL A 8 15.46 -14.15 -2.30
CA VAL A 8 14.05 -13.87 -1.92
C VAL A 8 13.74 -12.39 -1.99
N THR A 9 14.63 -11.52 -1.49
CA THR A 9 14.46 -10.07 -1.54
C THR A 9 14.40 -9.59 -2.98
N ALA A 10 15.30 -10.06 -3.84
CA ALA A 10 15.31 -9.71 -5.27
C ALA A 10 14.04 -10.20 -5.98
N ALA A 11 13.62 -11.44 -5.71
CA ALA A 11 12.39 -11.99 -6.29
C ALA A 11 11.15 -11.25 -5.80
N SER A 12 11.06 -10.91 -4.50
CA SER A 12 9.91 -10.19 -3.94
C SER A 12 9.80 -8.76 -4.46
N SER A 13 10.90 -8.14 -4.87
CA SER A 13 10.86 -6.80 -5.46
C SER A 13 10.08 -6.75 -6.79
N THR A 14 9.94 -7.88 -7.48
CA THR A 14 9.12 -7.97 -8.71
C THR A 14 7.62 -7.86 -8.45
N LEU A 15 7.17 -8.03 -7.21
CA LEU A 15 5.76 -7.86 -6.84
C LEU A 15 5.36 -6.38 -6.79
N GLY A 16 6.30 -5.47 -6.47
CA GLY A 16 6.03 -4.04 -6.37
C GLY A 16 5.41 -3.43 -7.64
N PRO A 17 5.89 -3.72 -8.84
CA PRO A 17 5.28 -3.27 -10.09
C PRO A 17 3.89 -3.83 -10.38
N ILE A 18 3.45 -4.89 -9.70
CA ILE A 18 2.20 -5.60 -9.97
C ILE A 18 1.15 -5.30 -8.90
N ILE A 19 1.57 -5.24 -7.63
CA ILE A 19 0.65 -4.96 -6.51
C ILE A 19 0.38 -3.45 -6.44
N PRO A 20 -0.90 -3.02 -6.46
CA PRO A 20 -1.23 -1.60 -6.35
C PRO A 20 -0.83 -1.02 -4.96
N PRO A 21 -0.40 0.24 -4.94
CA PRO A 21 -0.22 1.19 -6.03
C PRO A 21 1.05 0.92 -6.86
N SER A 22 0.92 0.93 -8.20
CA SER A 22 1.99 0.56 -9.12
C SER A 22 2.28 1.69 -10.11
N LEU A 23 3.50 2.20 -10.12
CA LEU A 23 3.95 3.22 -11.09
C LEU A 23 3.87 2.74 -12.55
N PRO A 24 4.29 1.51 -12.91
CA PRO A 24 4.09 0.97 -14.25
C PRO A 24 2.64 0.98 -14.71
N PHE A 25 1.68 0.66 -13.86
CA PHE A 25 0.26 0.72 -14.22
C PHE A 25 -0.24 2.14 -14.45
N VAL A 26 0.29 3.12 -13.70
CA VAL A 26 -0.03 4.54 -13.94
C VAL A 26 0.49 4.97 -15.31
N ILE A 27 1.75 4.68 -15.63
CA ILE A 27 2.35 5.03 -16.91
C ILE A 27 1.62 4.34 -18.06
N TYR A 28 1.36 3.03 -17.95
CA TYR A 28 0.61 2.28 -18.94
C TYR A 28 -0.79 2.83 -19.16
N GLY A 29 -1.51 3.12 -18.06
CA GLY A 29 -2.85 3.67 -18.12
C GLY A 29 -2.93 5.01 -18.84
N MET A 30 -1.93 5.87 -18.59
CA MET A 30 -1.79 7.16 -19.26
C MET A 30 -1.50 7.01 -20.76
N MET A 31 -0.57 6.11 -21.13
CA MET A 31 -0.15 5.92 -22.54
C MET A 31 -1.23 5.19 -23.35
N ALA A 32 -1.88 4.18 -22.76
CA ALA A 32 -2.91 3.38 -23.42
C ALA A 32 -4.33 3.97 -23.31
N ASN A 33 -4.51 5.10 -22.61
CA ASN A 33 -5.80 5.72 -22.36
C ASN A 33 -6.82 4.78 -21.69
N VAL A 34 -6.35 3.95 -20.74
CA VAL A 34 -7.19 3.04 -19.96
C VAL A 34 -7.26 3.45 -18.49
N SER A 35 -8.33 3.05 -17.81
CA SER A 35 -8.55 3.39 -16.40
C SER A 35 -7.44 2.82 -15.51
N ILE A 36 -6.70 3.70 -14.83
CA ILE A 36 -5.66 3.34 -13.86
C ILE A 36 -6.28 2.59 -12.67
N GLY A 37 -7.47 2.97 -12.22
CA GLY A 37 -8.18 2.26 -11.15
C GLY A 37 -8.53 0.83 -11.55
N ALA A 38 -8.98 0.61 -12.80
CA ALA A 38 -9.26 -0.74 -13.32
C ALA A 38 -7.97 -1.58 -13.42
N LEU A 39 -6.84 -0.99 -13.83
CA LEU A 39 -5.54 -1.66 -13.84
C LEU A 39 -5.10 -2.06 -12.43
N PHE A 40 -5.30 -1.19 -11.46
CA PHE A 40 -4.98 -1.48 -10.06
C PHE A 40 -5.81 -2.66 -9.54
N LEU A 41 -7.12 -2.66 -9.76
CA LEU A 41 -7.98 -3.78 -9.39
C LEU A 41 -7.57 -5.08 -10.09
N GLY A 42 -7.24 -5.00 -11.39
CA GLY A 42 -6.75 -6.14 -12.17
C GLY A 42 -5.43 -6.70 -11.66
N GLY A 43 -4.56 -5.88 -11.04
CA GLY A 43 -3.28 -6.30 -10.47
C GLY A 43 -3.38 -7.03 -9.13
N VAL A 44 -4.49 -6.88 -8.40
CA VAL A 44 -4.66 -7.48 -7.06
C VAL A 44 -4.60 -9.01 -7.13
N ILE A 45 -5.37 -9.64 -8.00
CA ILE A 45 -5.44 -11.10 -8.10
C ILE A 45 -4.09 -11.72 -8.50
N PRO A 46 -3.43 -11.29 -9.59
CA PRO A 46 -2.09 -11.76 -9.94
C PRO A 46 -1.07 -11.52 -8.82
N GLY A 47 -1.11 -10.36 -8.17
CA GLY A 47 -0.24 -10.02 -7.05
C GLY A 47 -0.39 -11.00 -5.88
N VAL A 48 -1.62 -11.30 -5.48
CA VAL A 48 -1.90 -12.29 -4.41
C VAL A 48 -1.41 -13.69 -4.81
N VAL A 49 -1.69 -14.14 -6.03
CA VAL A 49 -1.24 -15.46 -6.52
C VAL A 49 0.28 -15.56 -6.49
N MET A 50 0.98 -14.54 -6.99
CA MET A 50 2.46 -14.51 -6.97
C MET A 50 3.01 -14.48 -5.54
N THR A 51 2.40 -13.70 -4.65
CA THR A 51 2.78 -13.65 -3.22
C THR A 51 2.65 -15.02 -2.57
N LEU A 52 1.51 -15.70 -2.77
CA LEU A 52 1.29 -17.04 -2.23
C LEU A 52 2.27 -18.07 -2.80
N ALA A 53 2.57 -18.01 -4.10
CA ALA A 53 3.56 -18.89 -4.73
C ALA A 53 4.97 -18.66 -4.14
N MET A 54 5.36 -17.40 -3.91
CA MET A 54 6.63 -17.07 -3.28
C MET A 54 6.67 -17.54 -1.82
N MET A 55 5.61 -17.31 -1.05
CA MET A 55 5.51 -17.78 0.33
C MET A 55 5.64 -19.32 0.39
N ALA A 56 4.97 -20.04 -0.50
CA ALA A 56 5.08 -21.49 -0.60
C ALA A 56 6.52 -21.94 -0.92
N THR A 57 7.19 -21.24 -1.85
CA THR A 57 8.57 -21.51 -2.21
C THR A 57 9.51 -21.30 -1.02
N VAL A 58 9.39 -20.16 -0.32
CA VAL A 58 10.18 -19.86 0.88
C VAL A 58 9.93 -20.90 1.97
N ALA A 59 8.67 -21.25 2.23
CA ALA A 59 8.29 -22.26 3.22
C ALA A 59 8.89 -23.64 2.89
N TYR A 60 8.86 -24.03 1.62
CA TYR A 60 9.46 -25.29 1.17
C TYR A 60 10.97 -25.34 1.42
N PHE A 61 11.71 -24.28 1.03
CA PHE A 61 13.15 -24.24 1.23
C PHE A 61 13.53 -24.10 2.71
N ALA A 62 12.80 -23.34 3.49
CA ALA A 62 12.98 -23.21 4.93
C ALA A 62 12.81 -24.58 5.63
N HIS A 63 11.77 -25.32 5.26
CA HIS A 63 11.53 -26.66 5.80
C HIS A 63 12.63 -27.66 5.37
N LYS A 64 12.98 -27.67 4.07
CA LYS A 64 13.99 -28.57 3.50
C LYS A 64 15.38 -28.37 4.13
N ASN A 65 15.77 -27.10 4.35
CA ASN A 65 17.08 -26.76 4.90
C ASN A 65 17.06 -26.62 6.43
N ARG A 66 15.94 -26.91 7.09
CA ARG A 66 15.74 -26.77 8.55
C ARG A 66 16.09 -25.39 9.09
N TRP A 67 15.77 -24.35 8.32
CA TRP A 67 15.89 -22.97 8.78
C TRP A 67 14.71 -22.69 9.72
N GLY A 68 14.97 -22.88 11.02
CA GLY A 68 13.97 -22.59 12.06
C GLY A 68 13.89 -21.11 12.37
N SER A 69 12.75 -20.68 12.90
CA SER A 69 12.64 -19.40 13.57
C SER A 69 13.00 -19.58 15.04
N ASP A 70 13.81 -18.69 15.59
CA ASP A 70 14.13 -18.65 17.02
C ASP A 70 12.92 -18.24 17.88
N THR A 71 11.89 -17.72 17.23
CA THR A 71 10.63 -17.31 17.89
C THR A 71 9.54 -18.34 17.65
N PRO A 72 8.90 -18.88 18.72
CA PRO A 72 7.78 -19.80 18.57
C PRO A 72 6.58 -19.09 17.92
N PHE A 73 5.82 -19.83 17.11
CA PHE A 73 4.59 -19.33 16.52
C PHE A 73 3.57 -18.95 17.63
N SER A 74 3.04 -17.75 17.54
CA SER A 74 2.12 -17.20 18.55
C SER A 74 0.72 -16.97 17.99
N TRP A 75 -0.25 -17.81 18.36
CA TRP A 75 -1.65 -17.65 18.00
C TRP A 75 -2.26 -16.30 18.45
N PRO A 76 -1.95 -15.77 19.66
CA PRO A 76 -2.45 -14.47 20.08
C PRO A 76 -1.96 -13.32 19.17
N GLN A 77 -0.69 -13.35 18.76
CA GLN A 77 -0.13 -12.33 17.84
C GLN A 77 -0.77 -12.42 16.46
N LEU A 78 -1.02 -13.63 15.94
CA LEU A 78 -1.73 -13.79 14.68
C LEU A 78 -3.18 -13.27 14.80
N GLY A 79 -3.85 -13.54 15.91
CA GLY A 79 -5.21 -13.07 16.17
C GLY A 79 -5.30 -11.56 16.23
N SER A 80 -4.38 -10.87 16.91
CA SER A 80 -4.33 -9.41 16.95
C SER A 80 -4.06 -8.80 15.58
N ALA A 81 -3.09 -9.33 14.83
CA ALA A 81 -2.80 -8.87 13.48
C ALA A 81 -3.99 -9.09 12.51
N ALA A 82 -4.68 -10.23 12.63
CA ALA A 82 -5.89 -10.49 11.85
C ALA A 82 -7.02 -9.51 12.19
N LEU A 83 -7.20 -9.16 13.47
CA LEU A 83 -8.18 -8.18 13.91
C LEU A 83 -7.89 -6.79 13.32
N GLU A 84 -6.63 -6.35 13.31
CA GLU A 84 -6.23 -5.09 12.69
C GLU A 84 -6.58 -5.04 11.20
N ILE A 85 -6.33 -6.10 10.46
CA ILE A 85 -6.71 -6.21 9.04
C ILE A 85 -8.24 -6.13 8.88
N VAL A 86 -9.01 -6.81 9.72
CA VAL A 86 -10.48 -6.77 9.68
C VAL A 86 -11.00 -5.35 9.93
N ILE A 87 -10.43 -4.62 10.88
CA ILE A 87 -10.80 -3.22 11.16
C ILE A 87 -10.55 -2.33 9.94
N VAL A 88 -9.37 -2.48 9.30
CA VAL A 88 -9.04 -1.71 8.08
C VAL A 88 -9.99 -2.00 6.94
N LEU A 89 -10.32 -3.27 6.71
CA LEU A 89 -11.24 -3.68 5.65
C LEU A 89 -12.70 -3.30 5.96
N ALA A 90 -13.07 -3.23 7.23
CA ALA A 90 -14.40 -2.79 7.66
C ALA A 90 -14.62 -1.29 7.45
N PHE A 91 -13.56 -0.48 7.46
CA PHE A 91 -13.67 0.97 7.33
C PHE A 91 -14.43 1.42 6.06
N PRO A 92 -14.05 1.00 4.84
CA PRO A 92 -14.80 1.39 3.65
C PRO A 92 -16.24 0.86 3.66
N LEU A 93 -16.50 -0.29 4.28
CA LEU A 93 -17.85 -0.83 4.42
C LEU A 93 -18.70 0.04 5.35
N VAL A 94 -18.16 0.47 6.49
CA VAL A 94 -18.85 1.36 7.43
C VAL A 94 -19.16 2.70 6.78
N VAL A 95 -18.20 3.31 6.08
CA VAL A 95 -18.40 4.54 5.33
C VAL A 95 -19.52 4.37 4.29
N TRP A 96 -19.51 3.27 3.55
CA TRP A 96 -20.53 2.97 2.55
C TRP A 96 -21.93 2.82 3.19
N LEU A 97 -22.04 2.12 4.31
CA LEU A 97 -23.30 1.98 5.05
C LEU A 97 -23.84 3.33 5.55
N MET A 98 -22.95 4.21 6.03
CA MET A 98 -23.33 5.57 6.44
C MET A 98 -23.88 6.38 5.26
N VAL A 99 -23.26 6.27 4.09
CA VAL A 99 -23.70 6.96 2.87
C VAL A 99 -25.05 6.42 2.38
N VAL A 100 -25.24 5.10 2.37
CA VAL A 100 -26.52 4.46 2.03
C VAL A 100 -27.62 4.86 3.03
N GLY A 101 -27.26 5.06 4.30
CA GLY A 101 -28.15 5.58 5.33
C GLY A 101 -28.52 7.07 5.20
N GLY A 102 -28.09 7.75 4.11
CA GLY A 102 -28.46 9.14 3.82
C GLY A 102 -27.44 10.19 4.28
N MET A 103 -26.28 9.77 4.78
CA MET A 103 -25.22 10.69 5.17
C MET A 103 -24.41 11.15 3.96
N SER A 104 -23.98 12.42 3.94
CA SER A 104 -23.09 12.87 2.87
C SER A 104 -21.75 12.16 2.95
N VAL A 105 -21.15 11.86 1.80
CA VAL A 105 -19.85 11.14 1.70
C VAL A 105 -18.77 11.80 2.57
N ASN A 106 -18.65 13.13 2.49
CA ASN A 106 -17.64 13.86 3.25
C ASN A 106 -17.84 13.70 4.77
N MET A 107 -19.08 13.69 5.23
CA MET A 107 -19.41 13.52 6.64
C MET A 107 -19.17 12.09 7.11
N ALA A 108 -19.53 11.09 6.30
CA ALA A 108 -19.30 9.68 6.59
C ALA A 108 -17.80 9.36 6.68
N VAL A 109 -16.99 9.86 5.73
CA VAL A 109 -15.53 9.71 5.73
C VAL A 109 -14.91 10.42 6.93
N GLY A 110 -15.34 11.66 7.22
CA GLY A 110 -14.84 12.42 8.38
C GLY A 110 -15.10 11.72 9.70
N ILE A 111 -16.33 11.26 9.93
CA ILE A 111 -16.70 10.52 11.15
C ILE A 111 -15.93 9.20 11.23
N GLY A 112 -15.82 8.46 10.13
CA GLY A 112 -15.07 7.21 10.07
C GLY A 112 -13.60 7.40 10.41
N LEU A 113 -12.93 8.42 9.87
CA LEU A 113 -11.54 8.74 10.18
C LEU A 113 -11.35 9.13 11.65
N VAL A 114 -12.24 9.97 12.21
CA VAL A 114 -12.20 10.34 13.62
C VAL A 114 -12.39 9.11 14.52
N ALA A 115 -13.31 8.22 14.16
CA ALA A 115 -13.53 6.97 14.91
C ALA A 115 -12.29 6.06 14.85
N LEU A 116 -11.64 5.92 13.69
CA LEU A 116 -10.40 5.16 13.57
C LEU A 116 -9.26 5.76 14.38
N LEU A 117 -9.09 7.08 14.35
CA LEU A 117 -8.08 7.76 15.16
C LEU A 117 -8.33 7.58 16.66
N ALA A 118 -9.60 7.62 17.09
CA ALA A 118 -9.96 7.37 18.48
C ALA A 118 -9.70 5.92 18.90
N LEU A 119 -10.02 4.95 18.04
CA LEU A 119 -9.73 3.53 18.27
C LEU A 119 -8.22 3.28 18.35
N ASP A 120 -7.44 3.87 17.42
CA ASP A 120 -5.99 3.78 17.43
C ASP A 120 -5.38 4.37 18.71
N TRP A 121 -5.89 5.52 19.15
CA TRP A 121 -5.45 6.14 20.41
C TRP A 121 -5.72 5.26 21.62
N TYR A 122 -6.85 4.54 21.64
CA TYR A 122 -7.25 3.70 22.78
C TYR A 122 -6.59 2.33 22.79
N PHE A 123 -6.42 1.70 21.61
CA PHE A 123 -5.92 0.33 21.46
C PHE A 123 -4.51 0.23 20.91
N ASP A 124 -3.88 1.36 20.51
CA ASP A 124 -2.55 1.44 19.88
C ASP A 124 -2.40 0.54 18.63
N PHE A 125 -3.40 0.58 17.76
CA PHE A 125 -3.40 -0.15 16.48
C PHE A 125 -2.50 0.53 15.43
N SER A 126 -1.20 0.55 15.66
CA SER A 126 -0.25 1.24 14.78
C SER A 126 -0.28 0.75 13.34
N ALA A 127 -0.55 -0.54 13.10
CA ALA A 127 -0.67 -1.11 11.77
C ALA A 127 -1.94 -0.65 11.03
N VAL A 128 -3.05 -0.44 11.73
CA VAL A 128 -4.31 0.06 11.13
C VAL A 128 -4.09 1.40 10.45
N MET A 129 -3.39 2.32 11.12
CA MET A 129 -3.11 3.64 10.56
C MET A 129 -2.22 3.57 9.32
N ALA A 130 -1.20 2.71 9.33
CA ALA A 130 -0.34 2.52 8.16
C ALA A 130 -1.10 1.92 6.96
N LEU A 131 -1.97 0.93 7.22
CA LEU A 131 -2.78 0.28 6.19
C LEU A 131 -3.87 1.20 5.59
N MET A 132 -4.21 2.30 6.24
CA MET A 132 -5.13 3.28 5.68
C MET A 132 -4.59 3.99 4.43
N ALA A 133 -3.27 4.10 4.25
CA ALA A 133 -2.70 4.74 3.06
C ALA A 133 -3.08 4.01 1.74
N PRO A 134 -2.92 2.70 1.59
CA PRO A 134 -3.44 1.96 0.44
C PRO A 134 -4.97 2.04 0.30
N VAL A 135 -5.72 2.04 1.41
CA VAL A 135 -7.18 2.15 1.38
C VAL A 135 -7.62 3.52 0.83
N ILE A 136 -6.99 4.61 1.29
CA ILE A 136 -7.25 5.96 0.78
C ILE A 136 -6.96 6.03 -0.73
N LEU A 137 -5.83 5.48 -1.16
CA LEU A 137 -5.38 5.54 -2.53
C LEU A 137 -6.29 4.70 -3.45
N ILE A 138 -6.44 3.42 -3.19
CA ILE A 138 -7.20 2.51 -4.04
C ILE A 138 -8.71 2.79 -3.89
N GLY A 139 -9.20 2.94 -2.67
CA GLY A 139 -10.60 3.20 -2.38
C GLY A 139 -11.07 4.51 -2.97
N GLY A 140 -10.30 5.59 -2.80
CA GLY A 140 -10.64 6.90 -3.35
C GLY A 140 -10.75 6.90 -4.88
N MET A 141 -9.86 6.17 -5.57
CA MET A 141 -9.91 6.04 -7.03
C MET A 141 -11.04 5.13 -7.51
N THR A 142 -11.27 4.00 -6.87
CA THR A 142 -12.30 3.03 -7.29
C THR A 142 -13.72 3.54 -7.05
N LEU A 143 -13.91 4.35 -6.00
CA LEU A 143 -15.16 5.02 -5.71
C LEU A 143 -15.37 6.30 -6.55
N GLY A 144 -14.37 6.70 -7.34
CA GLY A 144 -14.44 7.88 -8.19
C GLY A 144 -14.33 9.21 -7.43
N TRP A 145 -13.86 9.21 -6.18
CA TRP A 145 -13.69 10.43 -5.39
C TRP A 145 -12.44 11.20 -5.77
N PHE A 146 -11.40 10.48 -6.16
CA PHE A 146 -10.10 11.05 -6.49
C PHE A 146 -9.62 10.58 -7.86
N THR A 147 -9.01 11.50 -8.57
CA THR A 147 -8.12 11.12 -9.66
C THR A 147 -6.86 10.42 -9.09
N PRO A 148 -6.11 9.66 -9.89
CA PRO A 148 -4.87 9.02 -9.42
C PRO A 148 -3.88 9.98 -8.77
N THR A 149 -3.79 11.21 -9.29
CA THR A 149 -2.90 12.24 -8.75
C THR A 149 -3.40 12.75 -7.39
N GLU A 150 -4.70 13.02 -7.25
CA GLU A 150 -5.28 13.45 -5.98
C GLU A 150 -5.19 12.36 -4.92
N ALA A 151 -5.43 11.11 -5.28
CA ALA A 151 -5.27 9.97 -4.39
C ALA A 151 -3.82 9.82 -3.88
N ALA A 152 -2.83 10.03 -4.77
CA ALA A 152 -1.42 10.02 -4.39
C ALA A 152 -1.09 11.16 -3.42
N VAL A 153 -1.59 12.38 -3.67
CA VAL A 153 -1.40 13.51 -2.75
C VAL A 153 -2.04 13.23 -1.40
N ALA A 154 -3.26 12.67 -1.34
CA ALA A 154 -3.92 12.31 -0.10
C ALA A 154 -3.11 11.25 0.69
N ALA A 155 -2.58 10.23 0.01
CA ALA A 155 -1.73 9.21 0.63
C ALA A 155 -0.42 9.79 1.17
N VAL A 156 0.20 10.73 0.46
CA VAL A 156 1.41 11.44 0.93
C VAL A 156 1.10 12.28 2.17
N ILE A 157 0.01 13.05 2.15
CA ILE A 157 -0.40 13.86 3.32
C ILE A 157 -0.66 12.95 4.53
N TRP A 158 -1.36 11.83 4.33
CA TRP A 158 -1.61 10.84 5.37
C TRP A 158 -0.30 10.27 5.93
N SER A 159 0.63 9.87 5.08
CA SER A 159 1.94 9.34 5.49
C SER A 159 2.78 10.36 6.25
N LEU A 160 2.77 11.63 5.82
CA LEU A 160 3.43 12.72 6.53
C LEU A 160 2.80 12.97 7.91
N PHE A 161 1.47 12.96 8.00
CA PHE A 161 0.77 13.05 9.29
C PHE A 161 1.19 11.94 10.24
N LEU A 162 1.21 10.69 9.78
CA LEU A 162 1.64 9.56 10.59
C LEU A 162 3.11 9.70 11.03
N GLY A 163 4.01 10.00 10.10
CA GLY A 163 5.44 10.07 10.38
C GLY A 163 5.86 11.23 11.27
N LEU A 164 5.23 12.41 11.08
CA LEU A 164 5.60 13.63 11.83
C LEU A 164 4.81 13.78 13.13
N VAL A 165 3.53 13.44 13.13
CA VAL A 165 2.62 13.74 14.25
C VAL A 165 2.36 12.51 15.11
N ARG A 166 1.94 11.40 14.52
CA ARG A 166 1.51 10.21 15.27
C ARG A 166 2.68 9.39 15.78
N TYR A 167 3.57 8.95 14.90
CA TYR A 167 4.73 8.12 15.27
C TYR A 167 5.97 8.93 15.65
N ARG A 168 6.02 10.20 15.23
CA ARG A 168 7.17 11.08 15.47
C ARG A 168 8.51 10.45 15.05
N SER A 169 8.46 9.57 14.05
CA SER A 169 9.61 8.87 13.51
C SER A 169 10.36 9.65 12.43
N MET A 170 9.73 10.71 11.90
CA MET A 170 10.29 11.54 10.83
C MET A 170 10.62 12.94 11.32
N THR A 171 11.67 13.51 10.74
CA THR A 171 12.06 14.91 10.90
C THR A 171 11.89 15.66 9.58
N LEU A 172 11.82 16.98 9.60
CA LEU A 172 11.77 17.78 8.38
C LEU A 172 12.98 17.52 7.46
N ARG A 173 14.15 17.22 8.03
CA ARG A 173 15.33 16.83 7.26
C ARG A 173 15.10 15.48 6.52
N THR A 174 14.47 14.51 7.18
CA THR A 174 14.12 13.22 6.56
C THR A 174 13.12 13.40 5.44
N VAL A 175 12.12 14.27 5.63
CA VAL A 175 11.13 14.61 4.58
C VAL A 175 11.82 15.25 3.38
N ALA A 176 12.71 16.25 3.62
CA ALA A 176 13.45 16.88 2.53
C ALA A 176 14.32 15.87 1.78
N LYS A 177 15.04 14.98 2.49
CA LYS A 177 15.83 13.93 1.85
C LYS A 177 14.95 13.01 1.00
N ALA A 178 13.85 12.49 1.55
CA ALA A 178 12.92 11.64 0.81
C ALA A 178 12.35 12.33 -0.45
N THR A 179 12.12 13.65 -0.37
CA THR A 179 11.69 14.44 -1.53
C THR A 179 12.76 14.48 -2.61
N PHE A 180 14.04 14.74 -2.26
CA PHE A 180 15.12 14.73 -3.24
C PHE A 180 15.33 13.34 -3.84
N ASP A 181 15.33 12.28 -3.04
CA ASP A 181 15.46 10.89 -3.50
C ASP A 181 14.30 10.54 -4.46
N THR A 182 13.08 11.02 -4.19
CA THR A 182 11.91 10.85 -5.06
C THR A 182 12.08 11.60 -6.39
N ILE A 183 12.58 12.84 -6.36
CA ILE A 183 12.84 13.62 -7.59
C ILE A 183 13.84 12.88 -8.48
N GLU A 184 14.94 12.40 -7.93
CA GLU A 184 15.98 11.67 -8.66
C GLU A 184 15.43 10.39 -9.30
N THR A 185 14.68 9.60 -8.51
CA THR A 185 14.05 8.36 -9.00
C THR A 185 13.02 8.65 -10.09
N THR A 186 12.16 9.65 -9.89
CA THR A 186 11.13 10.04 -10.87
C THR A 186 11.76 10.56 -12.15
N ALA A 187 12.79 11.41 -12.07
CA ALA A 187 13.51 11.91 -13.24
C ALA A 187 14.12 10.77 -14.04
N SER A 188 14.74 9.79 -13.38
CA SER A 188 15.32 8.62 -14.03
C SER A 188 14.26 7.78 -14.75
N VAL A 189 13.13 7.52 -14.13
CA VAL A 189 12.02 6.76 -14.72
C VAL A 189 11.43 7.51 -15.91
N LEU A 190 11.16 8.81 -15.79
CA LEU A 190 10.62 9.62 -16.88
C LEU A 190 11.59 9.73 -18.05
N PHE A 191 12.89 9.79 -17.78
CA PHE A 191 13.90 9.77 -18.83
C PHE A 191 13.87 8.46 -19.63
N ILE A 192 13.77 7.31 -18.93
CA ILE A 192 13.67 5.99 -19.59
C ILE A 192 12.39 5.90 -20.41
N VAL A 193 11.24 6.35 -19.89
CA VAL A 193 9.96 6.34 -20.61
C VAL A 193 10.03 7.22 -21.85
N THR A 194 10.64 8.42 -21.74
CA THR A 194 10.82 9.33 -22.87
C THR A 194 11.75 8.72 -23.94
N ALA A 195 12.86 8.13 -23.53
CA ALA A 195 13.76 7.44 -24.46
C ALA A 195 13.06 6.27 -25.17
N ALA A 196 12.30 5.44 -24.41
CA ALA A 196 11.55 4.33 -24.98
C ALA A 196 10.48 4.78 -25.97
N SER A 197 9.81 5.92 -25.72
CA SER A 197 8.79 6.44 -26.63
C SER A 197 9.34 6.86 -27.99
N ILE A 198 10.62 7.26 -28.07
CA ILE A 198 11.29 7.58 -29.34
C ILE A 198 11.48 6.33 -30.19
N PHE A 199 11.72 5.16 -29.58
CA PHE A 199 11.88 3.90 -30.29
C PHE A 199 10.55 3.21 -30.65
N ALA A 200 9.44 3.66 -30.06
CA ALA A 200 8.09 3.12 -30.32
C ALA A 200 7.43 3.75 -31.58
N TRP A 201 8.06 4.75 -32.16
CA TRP A 201 7.71 5.37 -33.45
C TRP A 201 8.57 4.71 -34.53
#